data_2c121412d0657e6e84f7ef3b478c19fb
#
_entry.id   2c121412d0657e6e84f7ef3b478c19fb
#
_cell.length_a   1.000
_cell.length_b   1.000
_cell.length_c   1.000
_cell.angle_alpha   90.00
_cell.angle_beta   90.00
_cell.angle_gamma   90.00
#
_symmetry.space_group_name_H-M   'P 1'
#
loop_
_entity.id
_entity.type
_entity.pdbx_description
1 polymer ?
#
loop_
_entity_poly.entity_id
_entity_poly.type
_entity_poly.pdbx_seq_one_letter_code
_entity_poly.pdbx_strand_id
1 'polypeptide(L)'
;MFKSLTLNNWRQFNDVKIEFHPRLTVLTGANGAGKTTILHLLNRHWGWNIQYVSTPRIGSKHIRRYWAGFWRGTGSLTHEEETTVQHQIGKIEYRDHETATLTIPGKVAETFSVKIEPQPNIAGVYVPSHRPLYLHQKVDQIPTQVDARQQIFEVYLNELRSRFNVNARVQSPSHKLKQSLISLATFGYASQAVTPNKEARETFEGFQNVLRIILPTSLGFRSIRINVPDVLLETATGDFSFDAVSGGVSALIDIAWQVYLYSFLAPEFVVIIDEPENHLHPELQQLILPKLLEAFPKTQFIVATHNPFVVGSVPQSSVFVLRYNNDRKVDSVLLEQVNKAGTADEILREVLGLHSTTAIWVADRLKKIIDRYSQGELNQNVLNSLREELRQIGLEQHVPETLANIIDKTTNNDST
;
A
#
# COMPACT_ATOMS: atom_id res chain seq x y z
N MET A 1 -15.76 11.72 3.70
CA MET A 1 -14.30 11.43 3.76
C MET A 1 -13.89 11.09 5.18
N PHE A 2 -12.82 10.32 5.37
CA PHE A 2 -12.29 10.02 6.70
C PHE A 2 -11.55 11.22 7.29
N LYS A 3 -11.72 11.44 8.60
CA LYS A 3 -11.04 12.50 9.37
C LYS A 3 -9.97 11.91 10.29
N SER A 4 -10.34 10.90 11.11
CA SER A 4 -9.39 10.21 11.99
C SER A 4 -9.79 8.76 12.25
N LEU A 5 -8.82 7.96 12.67
CA LEU A 5 -8.98 6.60 13.19
C LEU A 5 -8.23 6.47 14.51
N THR A 6 -8.87 5.91 15.52
CA THR A 6 -8.21 5.48 16.76
C THR A 6 -8.41 3.99 16.96
N LEU A 7 -7.35 3.29 17.38
CA LEU A 7 -7.41 1.87 17.77
C LEU A 7 -6.66 1.68 19.08
N ASN A 8 -7.30 1.00 20.03
CA ASN A 8 -6.74 0.80 21.35
C ASN A 8 -6.88 -0.66 21.78
N ASN A 9 -5.80 -1.21 22.33
CA ASN A 9 -5.82 -2.52 23.01
C ASN A 9 -6.41 -3.68 22.20
N TRP A 10 -6.16 -3.69 20.89
CA TRP A 10 -6.67 -4.74 20.01
C TRP A 10 -5.54 -5.34 19.15
N ARG A 11 -5.41 -6.66 19.20
CA ARG A 11 -4.36 -7.42 18.52
C ARG A 11 -2.97 -6.87 18.88
N GLN A 12 -2.21 -6.43 17.88
CA GLN A 12 -0.92 -5.77 18.09
C GLN A 12 -1.03 -4.29 18.47
N PHE A 13 -2.17 -3.64 18.23
CA PHE A 13 -2.35 -2.21 18.47
C PHE A 13 -2.51 -1.88 19.94
N ASN A 14 -1.73 -0.93 20.43
CA ASN A 14 -1.80 -0.38 21.79
C ASN A 14 -2.49 0.99 21.77
N ASP A 15 -1.84 1.99 21.20
CA ASP A 15 -2.39 3.33 21.01
C ASP A 15 -2.08 3.81 19.59
N VAL A 16 -3.03 3.62 18.69
CA VAL A 16 -2.92 4.06 17.30
C VAL A 16 -3.90 5.19 17.07
N LYS A 17 -3.39 6.36 16.74
CA LYS A 17 -4.16 7.55 16.37
C LYS A 17 -3.65 8.08 15.04
N ILE A 18 -4.52 8.09 14.03
CA ILE A 18 -4.22 8.54 12.68
C ILE A 18 -5.18 9.67 12.33
N GLU A 19 -4.64 10.83 12.02
CA GLU A 19 -5.38 11.97 11.48
C GLU A 19 -5.17 12.00 9.96
N PHE A 20 -6.25 11.74 9.22
CA PHE A 20 -6.17 11.63 7.77
C PHE A 20 -6.04 13.00 7.11
N HIS A 21 -4.98 13.16 6.34
CA HIS A 21 -4.78 14.36 5.53
C HIS A 21 -5.86 14.47 4.43
N PRO A 22 -6.31 15.68 4.10
CA PRO A 22 -7.31 15.86 3.04
C PRO A 22 -6.96 15.25 1.70
N ARG A 23 -5.67 15.18 1.38
CA ARG A 23 -5.18 14.72 0.08
C ARG A 23 -4.44 13.39 0.15
N LEU A 24 -3.47 13.25 1.04
CA LEU A 24 -2.65 12.03 1.11
C LEU A 24 -2.24 11.71 2.54
N THR A 25 -2.59 10.51 2.99
CA THR A 25 -2.04 9.89 4.19
C THR A 25 -1.29 8.63 3.81
N VAL A 26 -0.07 8.50 4.29
CA VAL A 26 0.77 7.31 4.11
C VAL A 26 0.94 6.60 5.45
N LEU A 27 0.62 5.32 5.48
CA LEU A 27 0.87 4.41 6.60
C LEU A 27 2.11 3.58 6.30
N THR A 28 3.13 3.68 7.15
CA THR A 28 4.37 2.92 6.96
C THR A 28 4.77 2.21 8.26
N GLY A 29 5.81 1.40 8.20
CA GLY A 29 6.31 0.62 9.34
C GLY A 29 6.67 -0.81 8.96
N ALA A 30 7.20 -1.56 9.92
CA ALA A 30 7.65 -2.93 9.73
C ALA A 30 6.54 -3.88 9.23
N ASN A 31 6.96 -5.03 8.67
CA ASN A 31 6.01 -6.09 8.33
C ASN A 31 5.32 -6.60 9.61
N GLY A 32 4.02 -6.85 9.52
CA GLY A 32 3.21 -7.26 10.67
C GLY A 32 2.76 -6.12 11.60
N ALA A 33 3.20 -4.87 11.41
CA ALA A 33 2.75 -3.73 12.21
C ALA A 33 1.25 -3.40 12.07
N GLY A 34 0.58 -3.96 11.06
CA GLY A 34 -0.88 -3.85 10.92
C GLY A 34 -1.36 -2.80 9.93
N LYS A 35 -0.50 -2.32 9.02
CA LYS A 35 -0.89 -1.38 7.94
C LYS A 35 -2.12 -1.85 7.17
N THR A 36 -2.04 -3.03 6.57
CA THR A 36 -3.15 -3.64 5.83
C THR A 36 -4.39 -3.89 6.73
N THR A 37 -4.20 -4.19 8.03
CA THR A 37 -5.32 -4.32 8.97
C THR A 37 -6.10 -3.02 9.10
N ILE A 38 -5.42 -1.89 9.17
CA ILE A 38 -6.05 -0.56 9.19
C ILE A 38 -6.81 -0.30 7.89
N LEU A 39 -6.18 -0.57 6.74
CA LEU A 39 -6.86 -0.43 5.45
C LEU A 39 -8.11 -1.32 5.36
N HIS A 40 -8.06 -2.54 5.91
CA HIS A 40 -9.19 -3.46 5.95
C HIS A 40 -10.35 -2.96 6.83
N LEU A 41 -10.09 -2.22 7.90
CA LEU A 41 -11.14 -1.57 8.68
C LEU A 41 -11.85 -0.49 7.86
N LEU A 42 -11.11 0.32 7.13
CA LEU A 42 -11.67 1.40 6.33
C LEU A 42 -12.43 0.88 5.09
N ASN A 43 -11.91 -0.12 4.38
CA ASN A 43 -12.51 -0.62 3.14
C ASN A 43 -13.82 -1.41 3.35
N ARG A 44 -14.19 -1.70 4.62
CA ARG A 44 -15.51 -2.26 4.94
C ARG A 44 -16.66 -1.38 4.49
N HIS A 45 -16.46 -0.07 4.38
CA HIS A 45 -17.44 0.87 3.85
C HIS A 45 -17.83 0.58 2.39
N TRP A 46 -17.00 -0.17 1.66
CA TRP A 46 -17.20 -0.50 0.25
C TRP A 46 -17.43 -1.99 0.01
N GLY A 47 -17.91 -2.72 1.02
CA GLY A 47 -18.30 -4.12 0.89
C GLY A 47 -17.13 -5.12 0.83
N TRP A 48 -15.91 -4.73 1.19
CA TRP A 48 -14.81 -5.66 1.41
C TRP A 48 -14.94 -6.30 2.79
N ASN A 49 -15.76 -7.35 2.88
CA ASN A 49 -16.06 -8.03 4.14
C ASN A 49 -14.96 -9.01 4.54
N ILE A 50 -13.76 -8.49 4.80
CA ILE A 50 -12.62 -9.28 5.24
C ILE A 50 -12.86 -9.74 6.67
N GLN A 51 -12.84 -11.06 6.88
CA GLN A 51 -12.95 -11.66 8.19
C GLN A 51 -11.58 -11.79 8.85
N TYR A 52 -11.52 -11.53 10.13
CA TYR A 52 -10.31 -11.69 10.93
C TYR A 52 -10.26 -13.08 11.52
N VAL A 53 -9.11 -13.74 11.40
CA VAL A 53 -8.87 -15.04 12.05
C VAL A 53 -8.62 -14.81 13.54
N SER A 54 -9.32 -15.55 14.38
CA SER A 54 -9.17 -15.53 15.83
C SER A 54 -8.02 -16.45 16.27
N THR A 55 -7.44 -16.17 17.44
CA THR A 55 -6.38 -17.01 18.00
C THR A 55 -6.97 -18.16 18.80
N PRO A 56 -6.71 -19.44 18.46
CA PRO A 56 -7.17 -20.56 19.28
C PRO A 56 -6.40 -20.60 20.61
N ARG A 57 -7.12 -20.79 21.71
CA ARG A 57 -6.56 -21.04 23.04
C ARG A 57 -7.12 -22.36 23.58
N ILE A 58 -6.26 -23.17 24.18
CA ILE A 58 -6.65 -24.45 24.78
C ILE A 58 -6.76 -24.22 26.31
N GLY A 59 -7.97 -24.31 26.84
CA GLY A 59 -8.21 -24.20 28.27
C GLY A 59 -7.83 -25.46 29.04
N SER A 60 -7.87 -25.40 30.37
CA SER A 60 -7.50 -26.49 31.30
C SER A 60 -8.29 -27.79 31.12
N LYS A 61 -9.47 -27.74 30.49
CA LYS A 61 -10.28 -28.93 30.15
C LYS A 61 -10.13 -29.39 28.69
N HIS A 62 -9.05 -29.02 28.00
CA HIS A 62 -8.82 -29.30 26.57
C HIS A 62 -9.92 -28.74 25.65
N ILE A 63 -10.74 -27.82 26.12
CA ILE A 63 -11.76 -27.14 25.32
C ILE A 63 -11.09 -26.04 24.51
N ARG A 64 -11.22 -26.12 23.19
CA ARG A 64 -10.72 -25.10 22.26
C ARG A 64 -11.61 -23.86 22.37
N ARG A 65 -11.03 -22.72 22.69
CA ARG A 65 -11.67 -21.41 22.72
C ARG A 65 -10.98 -20.50 21.71
N TYR A 66 -11.68 -19.48 21.27
CA TYR A 66 -11.15 -18.52 20.29
C TYR A 66 -11.10 -17.13 20.89
N TRP A 67 -10.04 -16.40 20.62
CA TRP A 67 -9.78 -15.06 21.15
C TRP A 67 -9.64 -14.05 20.02
N ALA A 68 -10.41 -12.94 20.08
CA ALA A 68 -10.46 -11.88 19.09
C ALA A 68 -9.30 -10.87 19.19
N GLY A 69 -8.42 -11.01 20.17
CA GLY A 69 -7.25 -10.16 20.34
C GLY A 69 -7.47 -8.89 21.15
N PHE A 70 -8.57 -8.79 21.92
CA PHE A 70 -8.78 -7.66 22.82
C PHE A 70 -7.91 -7.79 24.09
N TRP A 71 -7.34 -6.67 24.56
CA TRP A 71 -6.53 -6.59 25.75
C TRP A 71 -7.22 -5.66 26.76
N ARG A 72 -7.36 -6.09 28.01
CA ARG A 72 -7.50 -5.15 29.10
C ARG A 72 -6.15 -5.06 29.81
N GLY A 73 -5.78 -3.86 30.32
CA GLY A 73 -4.62 -3.71 31.18
C GLY A 73 -4.66 -4.74 32.32
N THR A 74 -3.68 -4.89 33.13
CA THR A 74 -3.33 -5.95 34.09
C THR A 74 -4.44 -6.59 34.97
N GLY A 75 -5.73 -6.33 34.71
CA GLY A 75 -6.88 -6.95 35.37
C GLY A 75 -7.35 -8.21 34.62
N SER A 76 -7.21 -9.38 35.24
CA SER A 76 -7.80 -10.64 34.80
C SER A 76 -9.33 -10.57 34.82
N LEU A 77 -9.98 -10.74 33.68
CA LEU A 77 -11.44 -10.94 33.63
C LEU A 77 -11.80 -12.33 34.17
N THR A 78 -12.87 -12.39 34.95
CA THR A 78 -13.50 -13.66 35.29
C THR A 78 -14.14 -14.27 34.03
N HIS A 79 -14.12 -15.59 33.92
CA HIS A 79 -14.51 -16.36 32.72
C HIS A 79 -15.94 -16.13 32.20
N GLU A 80 -16.84 -15.58 33.01
CA GLU A 80 -18.24 -15.32 32.66
C GLU A 80 -18.46 -13.94 32.02
N GLU A 81 -17.61 -12.95 32.33
CA GLU A 81 -17.68 -11.60 31.74
C GLU A 81 -17.12 -11.53 30.31
N GLU A 82 -16.26 -12.48 29.90
CA GLU A 82 -15.72 -12.53 28.54
C GLU A 82 -16.75 -12.89 27.46
N THR A 83 -17.91 -13.45 27.83
CA THR A 83 -18.78 -14.13 26.86
C THR A 83 -19.98 -13.32 26.37
N THR A 84 -20.32 -12.21 27.00
CA THR A 84 -21.58 -11.48 26.74
C THR A 84 -21.41 -10.05 26.27
N VAL A 85 -20.23 -9.46 26.37
CA VAL A 85 -20.02 -8.02 26.10
C VAL A 85 -19.24 -7.80 24.81
N GLN A 86 -19.76 -6.93 23.94
CA GLN A 86 -18.98 -6.39 22.82
C GLN A 86 -17.85 -5.52 23.36
N HIS A 87 -16.65 -5.66 22.79
CA HIS A 87 -15.50 -4.84 23.19
C HIS A 87 -15.27 -3.73 22.16
N GLN A 88 -15.28 -2.50 22.64
CA GLN A 88 -14.87 -1.37 21.83
C GLN A 88 -13.35 -1.39 21.65
N ILE A 89 -12.89 -1.34 20.39
CA ILE A 89 -11.49 -1.37 20.01
C ILE A 89 -11.01 -0.06 19.39
N GLY A 90 -11.91 0.88 19.12
CA GLY A 90 -11.55 2.16 18.52
C GLY A 90 -12.74 2.96 18.02
N LYS A 91 -12.42 4.01 17.26
CA LYS A 91 -13.39 4.92 16.64
C LYS A 91 -12.89 5.38 15.27
N ILE A 92 -13.85 5.70 14.38
CA ILE A 92 -13.58 6.40 13.12
C ILE A 92 -14.35 7.71 13.15
N GLU A 93 -13.66 8.81 12.94
CA GLU A 93 -14.28 10.12 12.71
C GLU A 93 -14.32 10.40 11.21
N TYR A 94 -15.41 11.02 10.78
CA TYR A 94 -15.63 11.46 9.40
C TYR A 94 -15.69 12.98 9.35
N ARG A 95 -15.56 13.57 8.14
CA ARG A 95 -15.70 15.02 7.99
C ARG A 95 -17.13 15.49 8.17
N ASP A 96 -18.09 14.77 7.58
CA ASP A 96 -19.47 15.20 7.41
C ASP A 96 -20.47 14.19 8.02
N HIS A 97 -20.01 13.29 8.89
CA HIS A 97 -20.84 12.27 9.52
C HIS A 97 -20.50 12.09 10.99
N GLU A 98 -21.41 11.47 11.72
CA GLU A 98 -21.19 11.11 13.11
C GLU A 98 -20.02 10.13 13.28
N THR A 99 -19.38 10.20 14.44
CA THR A 99 -18.29 9.30 14.81
C THR A 99 -18.80 7.88 14.95
N ALA A 100 -18.16 6.95 14.27
CA ALA A 100 -18.44 5.53 14.40
C ALA A 100 -17.59 4.85 15.47
N THR A 101 -18.19 3.94 16.20
CA THR A 101 -17.50 3.07 17.15
C THR A 101 -17.15 1.74 16.49
N LEU A 102 -15.92 1.29 16.70
CA LEU A 102 -15.44 -0.02 16.26
C LEU A 102 -15.56 -1.01 17.41
N THR A 103 -16.33 -2.10 17.18
CA THR A 103 -16.53 -3.14 18.19
C THR A 103 -16.24 -4.52 17.65
N ILE A 104 -15.82 -5.42 18.53
CA ILE A 104 -15.68 -6.85 18.29
C ILE A 104 -16.57 -7.64 19.25
N PRO A 105 -17.06 -8.83 18.83
CA PRO A 105 -17.84 -9.67 19.72
C PRO A 105 -16.97 -10.26 20.84
N GLY A 106 -17.52 -10.34 22.05
CA GLY A 106 -16.82 -10.96 23.19
C GLY A 106 -16.62 -12.47 22.98
N LYS A 107 -17.59 -13.15 22.35
CA LYS A 107 -17.48 -14.56 21.95
C LYS A 107 -17.26 -14.65 20.44
N VAL A 108 -16.16 -15.26 20.05
CA VAL A 108 -15.78 -15.42 18.63
C VAL A 108 -15.64 -16.89 18.25
N ALA A 109 -15.88 -17.17 16.97
CA ALA A 109 -15.56 -18.45 16.33
C ALA A 109 -14.14 -18.42 15.74
N GLU A 110 -13.83 -19.31 14.82
CA GLU A 110 -12.55 -19.32 14.09
C GLU A 110 -12.26 -18.01 13.36
N THR A 111 -13.32 -17.38 12.88
CA THR A 111 -13.28 -16.05 12.26
C THR A 111 -14.31 -15.12 12.89
N PHE A 112 -14.04 -13.82 12.81
CA PHE A 112 -14.95 -12.78 13.28
C PHE A 112 -14.82 -11.53 12.40
N SER A 113 -15.78 -10.64 12.50
CA SER A 113 -15.74 -9.33 11.86
C SER A 113 -15.81 -8.21 12.88
N VAL A 114 -15.16 -7.09 12.56
CA VAL A 114 -15.29 -5.84 13.32
C VAL A 114 -16.58 -5.15 12.89
N LYS A 115 -17.38 -4.70 13.84
CA LYS A 115 -18.61 -3.93 13.62
C LYS A 115 -18.28 -2.44 13.67
N ILE A 116 -18.84 -1.66 12.76
CA ILE A 116 -18.70 -0.20 12.67
C ILE A 116 -20.09 0.38 12.84
N GLU A 117 -20.32 1.17 13.88
CA GLU A 117 -21.64 1.75 14.18
C GLU A 117 -21.54 3.20 14.66
N PRO A 118 -22.27 4.14 14.02
CA PRO A 118 -22.96 4.00 12.73
C PRO A 118 -21.95 3.84 11.58
N GLN A 119 -22.34 3.13 10.51
CA GLN A 119 -21.50 3.01 9.30
C GLN A 119 -22.10 3.90 8.20
N PRO A 120 -21.59 5.14 8.00
CA PRO A 120 -22.07 6.00 6.94
C PRO A 120 -21.63 5.50 5.56
N ASN A 121 -22.38 5.89 4.54
CA ASN A 121 -21.99 5.64 3.17
C ASN A 121 -20.87 6.62 2.75
N ILE A 122 -19.65 6.14 2.66
CA ILE A 122 -18.49 6.91 2.21
C ILE A 122 -18.18 6.53 0.78
N ALA A 123 -18.15 7.52 -0.11
CA ALA A 123 -17.73 7.29 -1.49
C ALA A 123 -16.25 6.93 -1.54
N GLY A 124 -15.90 5.80 -2.18
CA GLY A 124 -14.50 5.40 -2.30
C GLY A 124 -14.26 4.02 -2.90
N VAL A 125 -13.00 3.74 -3.16
CA VAL A 125 -12.52 2.49 -3.75
C VAL A 125 -11.27 1.99 -3.02
N TYR A 126 -11.13 0.68 -2.94
CA TYR A 126 -9.94 0.00 -2.40
C TYR A 126 -9.22 -0.75 -3.51
N VAL A 127 -7.93 -0.49 -3.64
CA VAL A 127 -7.00 -1.15 -4.55
C VAL A 127 -6.07 -2.04 -3.72
N PRO A 128 -6.20 -3.38 -3.80
CA PRO A 128 -5.40 -4.31 -3.01
C PRO A 128 -3.96 -4.38 -3.52
N SER A 129 -3.04 -4.89 -2.67
CA SER A 129 -1.62 -5.07 -2.99
C SER A 129 -1.39 -6.11 -4.09
N HIS A 130 -2.18 -7.18 -4.11
CA HIS A 130 -2.10 -8.23 -5.12
C HIS A 130 -2.87 -7.81 -6.37
N ARG A 131 -2.14 -7.38 -7.39
CA ARG A 131 -2.69 -7.01 -8.69
C ARG A 131 -2.51 -8.17 -9.67
N PRO A 132 -3.54 -8.46 -10.49
CA PRO A 132 -3.45 -9.54 -11.45
C PRO A 132 -2.43 -9.19 -12.53
N LEU A 133 -1.59 -10.17 -12.90
CA LEU A 133 -0.78 -10.08 -14.10
C LEU A 133 -1.69 -10.11 -15.34
N TYR A 134 -1.36 -9.29 -16.33
CA TYR A 134 -2.05 -9.34 -17.61
C TYR A 134 -1.64 -10.61 -18.35
N LEU A 135 -2.64 -11.42 -18.67
CA LEU A 135 -2.49 -12.62 -19.49
C LEU A 135 -3.16 -12.40 -20.83
N HIS A 136 -2.53 -12.90 -21.89
CA HIS A 136 -3.12 -12.79 -23.21
C HIS A 136 -4.48 -13.52 -23.27
N GLN A 137 -5.55 -12.77 -23.48
CA GLN A 137 -6.90 -13.27 -23.69
C GLN A 137 -7.56 -12.46 -24.80
N LYS A 138 -8.01 -13.15 -25.85
CA LYS A 138 -8.78 -12.50 -26.92
C LYS A 138 -10.13 -12.05 -26.39
N VAL A 139 -10.61 -10.92 -26.88
CA VAL A 139 -11.97 -10.45 -26.63
C VAL A 139 -12.86 -10.98 -27.75
N ASP A 140 -13.60 -12.03 -27.44
CA ASP A 140 -14.46 -12.70 -28.42
C ASP A 140 -15.83 -12.02 -28.61
N GLN A 141 -16.25 -11.25 -27.59
CA GLN A 141 -17.56 -10.58 -27.59
C GLN A 141 -17.46 -9.21 -26.90
N ILE A 142 -18.16 -8.23 -27.46
CA ILE A 142 -18.44 -6.95 -26.83
C ILE A 142 -19.94 -6.79 -26.64
N PRO A 143 -20.41 -6.07 -25.58
CA PRO A 143 -21.81 -5.74 -25.42
C PRO A 143 -22.35 -5.02 -26.64
N THR A 144 -23.62 -5.27 -27.00
CA THR A 144 -24.33 -4.55 -28.09
C THR A 144 -24.75 -3.13 -27.66
N GLN A 145 -24.68 -2.83 -26.39
CA GLN A 145 -24.89 -1.50 -25.82
C GLN A 145 -23.66 -1.12 -25.01
N VAL A 146 -23.35 0.17 -25.00
CA VAL A 146 -22.31 0.69 -24.11
C VAL A 146 -22.81 0.62 -22.68
N ASP A 147 -22.11 -0.11 -21.84
CA ASP A 147 -22.40 -0.13 -20.42
C ASP A 147 -22.20 1.29 -19.83
N ALA A 148 -23.09 1.71 -18.93
CA ALA A 148 -22.90 2.93 -18.17
C ALA A 148 -21.59 2.84 -17.38
N ARG A 149 -20.91 3.97 -17.15
CA ARG A 149 -19.63 4.05 -16.41
C ARG A 149 -19.69 3.31 -15.06
N GLN A 150 -20.79 3.43 -14.36
CA GLN A 150 -21.04 2.71 -13.12
C GLN A 150 -21.03 1.19 -13.31
N GLN A 151 -21.69 0.70 -14.33
CA GLN A 151 -21.77 -0.73 -14.63
C GLN A 151 -20.39 -1.30 -15.01
N ILE A 152 -19.62 -0.57 -15.82
CA ILE A 152 -18.24 -0.95 -16.16
C ILE A 152 -17.41 -1.08 -14.87
N PHE A 153 -17.53 -0.11 -13.96
CA PHE A 153 -16.82 -0.14 -12.67
C PHE A 153 -17.26 -1.33 -11.81
N GLU A 154 -18.57 -1.56 -11.65
CA GLU A 154 -19.10 -2.64 -10.82
C GLU A 154 -18.68 -4.03 -11.34
N VAL A 155 -18.73 -4.25 -12.65
CA VAL A 155 -18.29 -5.50 -13.29
C VAL A 155 -16.81 -5.74 -13.03
N TYR A 156 -15.98 -4.69 -13.18
CA TYR A 156 -14.56 -4.78 -12.93
C TYR A 156 -14.23 -5.06 -11.45
N LEU A 157 -14.89 -4.35 -10.55
CA LEU A 157 -14.72 -4.51 -9.11
C LEU A 157 -15.16 -5.89 -8.61
N ASN A 158 -16.28 -6.40 -9.13
CA ASN A 158 -16.76 -7.74 -8.78
C ASN A 158 -15.79 -8.83 -9.25
N GLU A 159 -15.16 -8.66 -10.39
CA GLU A 159 -14.09 -9.54 -10.87
C GLU A 159 -12.89 -9.55 -9.91
N LEU A 160 -12.43 -8.38 -9.46
CA LEU A 160 -11.36 -8.26 -8.47
C LEU A 160 -11.73 -8.91 -7.14
N ARG A 161 -12.93 -8.66 -6.63
CA ARG A 161 -13.41 -9.24 -5.35
C ARG A 161 -13.56 -10.76 -5.42
N SER A 162 -14.04 -11.30 -6.54
CA SER A 162 -14.19 -12.75 -6.70
C SER A 162 -12.86 -13.48 -6.62
N ARG A 163 -11.79 -12.89 -7.16
CA ARG A 163 -10.42 -13.42 -7.06
C ARG A 163 -9.85 -13.36 -5.65
N PHE A 164 -10.20 -12.33 -4.90
CA PHE A 164 -9.75 -12.19 -3.51
C PHE A 164 -10.39 -13.25 -2.60
N ASN A 165 -11.64 -13.64 -2.88
CA ASN A 165 -12.44 -14.52 -2.01
C ASN A 165 -12.40 -16.00 -2.41
N VAL A 166 -12.11 -16.33 -3.68
CA VAL A 166 -12.19 -17.72 -4.20
C VAL A 166 -11.14 -17.91 -5.31
N ASN A 167 -10.49 -19.09 -5.31
CA ASN A 167 -9.62 -19.55 -6.43
C ASN A 167 -10.39 -19.86 -7.73
N ALA A 168 -11.40 -19.10 -8.08
CA ALA A 168 -12.21 -19.34 -9.27
C ALA A 168 -11.45 -18.94 -10.54
N ARG A 169 -11.47 -19.79 -11.55
CA ARG A 169 -11.01 -19.49 -12.92
C ARG A 169 -12.01 -18.56 -13.60
N VAL A 170 -11.93 -17.27 -13.31
CA VAL A 170 -12.76 -16.24 -13.93
C VAL A 170 -11.92 -15.47 -14.96
N GLN A 171 -12.56 -14.73 -15.86
CA GLN A 171 -11.87 -13.92 -16.87
C GLN A 171 -10.90 -12.93 -16.22
N SER A 172 -9.76 -12.66 -16.86
CA SER A 172 -8.78 -11.70 -16.34
C SER A 172 -9.38 -10.30 -16.22
N PRO A 173 -9.10 -9.52 -15.16
CA PRO A 173 -9.45 -8.11 -15.11
C PRO A 173 -8.97 -7.33 -16.33
N SER A 174 -7.78 -7.66 -16.85
CA SER A 174 -7.29 -7.10 -18.13
C SER A 174 -8.19 -7.43 -19.30
N HIS A 175 -8.82 -8.60 -19.34
CA HIS A 175 -9.81 -8.94 -20.36
C HIS A 175 -11.04 -8.03 -20.27
N LYS A 176 -11.56 -7.79 -19.06
CA LYS A 176 -12.69 -6.87 -18.85
C LYS A 176 -12.34 -5.43 -19.22
N LEU A 177 -11.14 -4.99 -18.88
CA LEU A 177 -10.63 -3.68 -19.28
C LEU A 177 -10.56 -3.56 -20.81
N LYS A 178 -9.96 -4.53 -21.50
CA LYS A 178 -9.90 -4.54 -22.98
C LYS A 178 -11.30 -4.55 -23.61
N GLN A 179 -12.19 -5.41 -23.10
CA GLN A 179 -13.58 -5.47 -23.56
C GLN A 179 -14.27 -4.10 -23.46
N SER A 180 -14.10 -3.42 -22.32
CA SER A 180 -14.64 -2.07 -22.10
C SER A 180 -14.03 -1.04 -23.07
N LEU A 181 -12.70 -1.05 -23.25
CA LEU A 181 -12.02 -0.11 -24.15
C LEU A 181 -12.45 -0.31 -25.62
N ILE A 182 -12.58 -1.56 -26.08
CA ILE A 182 -13.08 -1.87 -27.42
C ILE A 182 -14.52 -1.36 -27.59
N SER A 183 -15.39 -1.64 -26.62
CA SER A 183 -16.78 -1.20 -26.62
C SER A 183 -16.89 0.32 -26.65
N LEU A 184 -16.18 1.01 -25.73
CA LEU A 184 -16.17 2.47 -25.64
C LEU A 184 -15.69 3.14 -26.93
N ALA A 185 -14.63 2.61 -27.55
CA ALA A 185 -14.14 3.14 -28.82
C ALA A 185 -15.10 2.84 -30.00
N THR A 186 -15.58 1.60 -30.09
CA THR A 186 -16.46 1.20 -31.18
C THR A 186 -17.74 2.04 -31.24
N PHE A 187 -18.38 2.23 -30.09
CA PHE A 187 -19.62 3.01 -30.03
C PHE A 187 -19.38 4.51 -29.87
N GLY A 188 -18.23 4.91 -29.36
CA GLY A 188 -17.89 6.33 -29.12
C GLY A 188 -17.58 7.10 -30.39
N TYR A 189 -16.84 6.49 -31.33
CA TYR A 189 -16.38 7.18 -32.56
C TYR A 189 -17.28 7.03 -33.75
N ALA A 190 -18.22 6.08 -33.73
CA ALA A 190 -19.16 5.82 -34.80
C ALA A 190 -18.56 5.32 -36.14
N SER A 191 -19.44 4.90 -37.01
CA SER A 191 -19.19 4.64 -38.41
C SER A 191 -20.37 5.19 -39.21
N GLN A 192 -20.38 5.02 -40.55
CA GLN A 192 -21.53 5.41 -41.38
C GLN A 192 -22.84 4.70 -40.95
N ALA A 193 -22.75 3.57 -40.27
CA ALA A 193 -23.87 2.73 -39.85
C ALA A 193 -24.17 2.76 -38.34
N VAL A 194 -23.33 3.39 -37.52
CA VAL A 194 -23.46 3.41 -36.05
C VAL A 194 -23.48 4.84 -35.54
N THR A 195 -24.55 5.20 -34.83
CA THR A 195 -24.66 6.53 -34.20
C THR A 195 -23.63 6.69 -33.07
N PRO A 196 -22.88 7.82 -33.01
CA PRO A 196 -21.88 8.04 -31.97
C PRO A 196 -22.49 8.18 -30.58
N ASN A 197 -21.88 7.52 -29.60
CA ASN A 197 -22.20 7.71 -28.20
C ASN A 197 -21.18 8.66 -27.58
N LYS A 198 -21.62 9.88 -27.24
CA LYS A 198 -20.78 10.94 -26.71
C LYS A 198 -20.14 10.55 -25.36
N GLU A 199 -20.90 9.92 -24.47
CA GLU A 199 -20.41 9.48 -23.16
C GLU A 199 -19.31 8.41 -23.28
N ALA A 200 -19.49 7.45 -24.20
CA ALA A 200 -18.49 6.42 -24.48
C ALA A 200 -17.18 7.05 -24.98
N ARG A 201 -17.28 8.00 -25.89
CA ARG A 201 -16.13 8.72 -26.42
C ARG A 201 -15.41 9.53 -25.34
N GLU A 202 -16.12 10.31 -24.55
CA GLU A 202 -15.55 11.07 -23.44
C GLU A 202 -14.88 10.17 -22.41
N THR A 203 -15.46 9.00 -22.13
CA THR A 203 -14.87 8.02 -21.21
C THR A 203 -13.57 7.45 -21.78
N PHE A 204 -13.54 7.11 -23.06
CA PHE A 204 -12.34 6.57 -23.71
C PHE A 204 -11.21 7.61 -23.80
N GLU A 205 -11.52 8.83 -24.25
CA GLU A 205 -10.56 9.92 -24.35
C GLU A 205 -10.04 10.40 -22.98
N GLY A 206 -10.94 10.49 -22.00
CA GLY A 206 -10.60 10.86 -20.63
C GLY A 206 -9.65 9.86 -19.97
N PHE A 207 -9.84 8.57 -20.22
CA PHE A 207 -8.90 7.56 -19.72
C PHE A 207 -7.50 7.72 -20.35
N GLN A 208 -7.42 8.00 -21.63
CA GLN A 208 -6.13 8.28 -22.27
C GLN A 208 -5.45 9.52 -21.67
N ASN A 209 -6.23 10.56 -21.29
CA ASN A 209 -5.67 11.73 -20.62
C ASN A 209 -5.08 11.37 -19.23
N VAL A 210 -5.76 10.51 -18.47
CA VAL A 210 -5.22 9.98 -17.20
C VAL A 210 -3.94 9.18 -17.44
N LEU A 211 -3.90 8.34 -18.46
CA LEU A 211 -2.70 7.56 -18.79
C LEU A 211 -1.52 8.45 -19.19
N ARG A 212 -1.73 9.60 -19.88
CA ARG A 212 -0.66 10.56 -20.19
C ARG A 212 -0.02 11.14 -18.95
N ILE A 213 -0.78 11.29 -17.87
CA ILE A 213 -0.27 11.77 -16.58
C ILE A 213 0.47 10.64 -15.86
N ILE A 214 -0.14 9.45 -15.75
CA ILE A 214 0.31 8.38 -14.86
C ILE A 214 1.47 7.58 -15.44
N LEU A 215 1.45 7.29 -16.75
CA LEU A 215 2.49 6.48 -17.38
C LEU A 215 3.86 7.20 -17.39
N PRO A 216 4.97 6.45 -17.36
CA PRO A 216 6.30 7.05 -17.39
C PRO A 216 6.53 7.83 -18.68
N THR A 217 7.17 8.99 -18.56
CA THR A 217 7.50 9.83 -19.71
C THR A 217 8.46 9.15 -20.68
N SER A 218 9.33 8.28 -20.16
CA SER A 218 10.25 7.46 -20.96
C SER A 218 9.55 6.50 -21.93
N LEU A 219 8.32 6.07 -21.60
CA LEU A 219 7.50 5.26 -22.51
C LEU A 219 6.97 6.10 -23.69
N GLY A 220 6.75 7.40 -23.48
CA GLY A 220 6.24 8.31 -24.50
C GLY A 220 4.85 7.89 -24.99
N PHE A 221 3.92 7.59 -24.08
CA PHE A 221 2.54 7.21 -24.40
C PHE A 221 1.84 8.29 -25.23
N ARG A 222 1.22 7.88 -26.34
CA ARG A 222 0.50 8.75 -27.28
C ARG A 222 -1.00 8.53 -27.22
N SER A 223 -1.42 7.28 -27.49
CA SER A 223 -2.85 6.93 -27.59
C SER A 223 -3.07 5.42 -27.39
N ILE A 224 -4.34 5.06 -27.20
CA ILE A 224 -4.81 3.68 -27.28
C ILE A 224 -5.38 3.47 -28.69
N ARG A 225 -4.89 2.46 -29.41
CA ARG A 225 -5.46 2.03 -30.67
C ARG A 225 -6.22 0.72 -30.50
N ILE A 226 -7.42 0.65 -31.06
CA ILE A 226 -8.22 -0.56 -31.09
C ILE A 226 -7.98 -1.26 -32.41
N ASN A 227 -7.45 -2.48 -32.35
CA ASN A 227 -7.24 -3.37 -33.46
C ASN A 227 -7.93 -4.71 -33.15
N VAL A 228 -9.25 -4.71 -33.26
CA VAL A 228 -10.10 -5.85 -32.81
C VAL A 228 -9.53 -7.20 -33.29
N PRO A 229 -9.31 -8.18 -32.40
CA PRO A 229 -9.74 -8.24 -30.98
C PRO A 229 -8.75 -7.65 -29.96
N ASP A 230 -7.70 -6.98 -30.40
CA ASP A 230 -6.61 -6.50 -29.56
C ASP A 230 -6.72 -4.99 -29.26
N VAL A 231 -6.14 -4.59 -28.16
CA VAL A 231 -5.94 -3.21 -27.72
C VAL A 231 -4.45 -2.93 -27.70
N LEU A 232 -4.02 -1.87 -28.38
CA LEU A 232 -2.62 -1.47 -28.50
C LEU A 232 -2.37 -0.16 -27.75
N LEU A 233 -1.22 -0.06 -27.08
CA LEU A 233 -0.64 1.18 -26.60
C LEU A 233 0.32 1.72 -27.66
N GLU A 234 0.00 2.87 -28.22
CA GLU A 234 0.89 3.61 -29.12
C GLU A 234 1.86 4.45 -28.29
N THR A 235 3.15 4.24 -28.49
CA THR A 235 4.19 4.92 -27.73
C THR A 235 5.33 5.41 -28.63
N ALA A 236 6.21 6.23 -28.07
CA ALA A 236 7.41 6.66 -28.78
C ALA A 236 8.43 5.53 -28.96
N THR A 237 8.39 4.51 -28.10
CA THR A 237 9.31 3.37 -28.13
C THR A 237 8.81 2.19 -28.93
N GLY A 238 7.58 2.28 -29.48
CA GLY A 238 6.92 1.24 -30.28
C GLY A 238 5.48 1.02 -29.83
N ASP A 239 4.75 0.22 -30.60
CA ASP A 239 3.36 -0.16 -30.28
C ASP A 239 3.35 -1.49 -29.55
N PHE A 240 2.65 -1.55 -28.42
CA PHE A 240 2.59 -2.74 -27.57
C PHE A 240 1.14 -3.20 -27.41
N SER A 241 0.92 -4.51 -27.49
CA SER A 241 -0.34 -5.08 -27.02
C SER A 241 -0.52 -4.81 -25.53
N PHE A 242 -1.74 -4.51 -25.10
CA PHE A 242 -2.10 -4.35 -23.67
C PHE A 242 -1.70 -5.56 -22.83
N ASP A 243 -1.70 -6.75 -23.41
CA ASP A 243 -1.33 -7.99 -22.73
C ASP A 243 0.21 -8.19 -22.64
N ALA A 244 0.97 -7.43 -23.44
CA ALA A 244 2.43 -7.56 -23.55
C ALA A 244 3.20 -6.48 -22.77
N VAL A 245 2.50 -5.57 -22.10
CA VAL A 245 3.15 -4.52 -21.30
C VAL A 245 3.84 -5.12 -20.07
N SER A 246 4.88 -4.42 -19.58
CA SER A 246 5.56 -4.84 -18.36
C SER A 246 4.63 -4.84 -17.15
N GLY A 247 4.95 -5.64 -16.13
CA GLY A 247 4.16 -5.71 -14.88
C GLY A 247 3.98 -4.35 -14.21
N GLY A 248 4.98 -3.46 -14.29
CA GLY A 248 4.87 -2.10 -13.77
C GLY A 248 3.88 -1.23 -14.54
N VAL A 249 3.93 -1.27 -15.88
CA VAL A 249 2.98 -0.53 -16.71
C VAL A 249 1.56 -1.06 -16.53
N SER A 250 1.36 -2.39 -16.47
CA SER A 250 0.05 -2.98 -16.22
C SER A 250 -0.51 -2.59 -14.85
N ALA A 251 0.33 -2.52 -13.81
CA ALA A 251 -0.09 -2.09 -12.48
C ALA A 251 -0.55 -0.62 -12.46
N LEU A 252 0.15 0.27 -13.17
CA LEU A 252 -0.24 1.67 -13.31
C LEU A 252 -1.58 1.82 -14.06
N ILE A 253 -1.75 1.07 -15.15
CA ILE A 253 -2.99 1.06 -15.93
C ILE A 253 -4.17 0.58 -15.07
N ASP A 254 -3.95 -0.47 -14.29
CA ASP A 254 -4.98 -1.07 -13.44
C ASP A 254 -5.44 -0.09 -12.33
N ILE A 255 -4.50 0.53 -11.63
CA ILE A 255 -4.81 1.57 -10.63
C ILE A 255 -5.55 2.75 -11.30
N ALA A 256 -5.02 3.23 -12.41
CA ALA A 256 -5.59 4.35 -13.14
C ALA A 256 -7.04 4.07 -13.57
N TRP A 257 -7.31 2.87 -14.09
CA TRP A 257 -8.64 2.46 -14.54
C TRP A 257 -9.66 2.46 -13.41
N GLN A 258 -9.33 1.83 -12.29
CA GLN A 258 -10.21 1.75 -11.13
C GLN A 258 -10.57 3.13 -10.58
N VAL A 259 -9.56 3.99 -10.37
CA VAL A 259 -9.77 5.34 -9.83
C VAL A 259 -10.50 6.22 -10.83
N TYR A 260 -10.17 6.11 -12.11
CA TYR A 260 -10.82 6.87 -13.18
C TYR A 260 -12.30 6.54 -13.31
N LEU A 261 -12.67 5.27 -13.37
CA LEU A 261 -14.08 4.88 -13.45
C LEU A 261 -14.86 5.35 -12.21
N TYR A 262 -14.25 5.23 -11.01
CA TYR A 262 -14.89 5.68 -9.79
C TYR A 262 -15.10 7.20 -9.75
N SER A 263 -14.23 7.98 -10.36
CA SER A 263 -14.31 9.45 -10.38
C SER A 263 -15.60 10.00 -11.02
N PHE A 264 -16.31 9.20 -11.80
CA PHE A 264 -17.62 9.58 -12.35
C PHE A 264 -18.79 9.32 -11.39
N LEU A 265 -18.59 8.50 -10.36
CA LEU A 265 -19.64 8.15 -9.41
C LEU A 265 -19.77 9.16 -8.27
N ALA A 266 -18.67 9.82 -7.94
CA ALA A 266 -18.63 10.85 -6.90
C ALA A 266 -17.59 11.92 -7.23
N PRO A 267 -17.92 13.23 -7.04
CA PRO A 267 -16.99 14.32 -7.31
C PRO A 267 -15.83 14.38 -6.32
N GLU A 268 -16.05 13.90 -5.10
CA GLU A 268 -15.07 13.74 -4.04
C GLU A 268 -15.19 12.34 -3.44
N PHE A 269 -14.09 11.63 -3.34
CA PHE A 269 -14.08 10.25 -2.86
C PHE A 269 -12.74 9.87 -2.24
N VAL A 270 -12.71 8.71 -1.59
CA VAL A 270 -11.52 8.15 -0.96
C VAL A 270 -10.96 7.03 -1.82
N VAL A 271 -9.65 7.01 -1.99
CA VAL A 271 -8.93 5.89 -2.60
C VAL A 271 -7.98 5.31 -1.57
N ILE A 272 -8.17 4.04 -1.26
CA ILE A 272 -7.23 3.29 -0.42
C ILE A 272 -6.40 2.38 -1.31
N ILE A 273 -5.07 2.46 -1.19
CA ILE A 273 -4.16 1.61 -1.95
C ILE A 273 -3.22 0.89 -0.99
N ASP A 274 -3.18 -0.43 -1.09
CA ASP A 274 -2.19 -1.24 -0.38
C ASP A 274 -1.01 -1.53 -1.31
N GLU A 275 0.20 -1.14 -0.88
CA GLU A 275 1.46 -1.28 -1.59
C GLU A 275 1.41 -0.83 -3.07
N PRO A 276 1.24 0.49 -3.34
CA PRO A 276 1.15 1.01 -4.71
C PRO A 276 2.40 0.71 -5.54
N GLU A 277 3.55 0.53 -4.89
CA GLU A 277 4.86 0.26 -5.48
C GLU A 277 5.04 -1.13 -6.08
N ASN A 278 4.15 -2.06 -5.79
CA ASN A 278 4.31 -3.45 -6.25
C ASN A 278 4.44 -3.55 -7.77
N HIS A 279 5.48 -4.23 -8.21
CA HIS A 279 5.91 -4.38 -9.62
C HIS A 279 6.49 -3.13 -10.27
N LEU A 280 6.60 -1.99 -9.56
CA LEU A 280 7.14 -0.75 -10.12
C LEU A 280 8.68 -0.70 -10.00
N HIS A 281 9.32 -0.18 -11.06
CA HIS A 281 10.72 0.22 -11.00
C HIS A 281 10.92 1.38 -10.00
N PRO A 282 12.06 1.51 -9.29
CA PRO A 282 12.30 2.55 -8.29
C PRO A 282 11.94 3.97 -8.73
N GLU A 283 12.21 4.35 -9.96
CA GLU A 283 11.81 5.64 -10.53
C GLU A 283 10.28 5.85 -10.47
N LEU A 284 9.53 4.81 -10.85
CA LEU A 284 8.07 4.86 -10.81
C LEU A 284 7.49 4.83 -9.38
N GLN A 285 8.21 4.21 -8.44
CA GLN A 285 7.85 4.21 -7.03
C GLN A 285 7.88 5.62 -6.43
N GLN A 286 8.81 6.47 -6.87
CA GLN A 286 8.85 7.88 -6.48
C GLN A 286 7.73 8.72 -7.10
N LEU A 287 7.28 8.35 -8.30
CA LEU A 287 6.36 9.15 -9.09
C LEU A 287 4.89 8.77 -8.93
N ILE A 288 4.58 7.56 -8.46
CA ILE A 288 3.20 7.04 -8.46
C ILE A 288 2.23 7.95 -7.68
N LEU A 289 2.57 8.35 -6.44
CA LEU A 289 1.69 9.18 -5.63
C LEU A 289 1.57 10.63 -6.15
N PRO A 290 2.66 11.33 -6.50
CA PRO A 290 2.57 12.63 -7.17
C PRO A 290 1.65 12.62 -8.39
N LYS A 291 1.80 11.63 -9.28
CA LYS A 291 1.01 11.50 -10.51
C LYS A 291 -0.46 11.18 -10.25
N LEU A 292 -0.77 10.35 -9.24
CA LEU A 292 -2.14 10.09 -8.82
C LEU A 292 -2.81 11.34 -8.25
N LEU A 293 -2.08 12.12 -7.44
CA LEU A 293 -2.58 13.39 -6.90
C LEU A 293 -2.82 14.44 -7.99
N GLU A 294 -1.99 14.45 -9.03
CA GLU A 294 -2.17 15.31 -10.22
C GLU A 294 -3.39 14.88 -11.03
N ALA A 295 -3.51 13.59 -11.34
CA ALA A 295 -4.61 13.07 -12.15
C ALA A 295 -5.98 13.18 -11.45
N PHE A 296 -6.01 13.13 -10.10
CA PHE A 296 -7.24 13.12 -9.32
C PHE A 296 -7.21 14.17 -8.19
N PRO A 297 -7.37 15.47 -8.52
CA PRO A 297 -7.15 16.57 -7.58
C PRO A 297 -8.18 16.66 -6.43
N LYS A 298 -9.33 16.00 -6.52
CA LYS A 298 -10.39 16.03 -5.49
C LYS A 298 -10.48 14.76 -4.66
N THR A 299 -9.50 13.90 -4.74
CA THR A 299 -9.49 12.57 -4.10
C THR A 299 -8.66 12.60 -2.82
N GLN A 300 -9.16 11.95 -1.76
CA GLN A 300 -8.39 11.64 -0.55
C GLN A 300 -7.73 10.27 -0.73
N PHE A 301 -6.41 10.24 -0.77
CA PHE A 301 -5.64 8.98 -0.83
C PHE A 301 -5.19 8.55 0.56
N ILE A 302 -5.37 7.26 0.87
CA ILE A 302 -4.83 6.60 2.06
C ILE A 302 -4.04 5.39 1.58
N VAL A 303 -2.74 5.39 1.84
CA VAL A 303 -1.80 4.43 1.25
C VAL A 303 -1.05 3.70 2.35
N ALA A 304 -0.93 2.38 2.24
CA ALA A 304 -0.02 1.60 3.06
C ALA A 304 1.19 1.18 2.23
N THR A 305 2.40 1.40 2.74
CA THR A 305 3.65 1.05 2.07
C THR A 305 4.75 0.74 3.07
N HIS A 306 5.72 -0.05 2.64
CA HIS A 306 7.00 -0.23 3.33
C HIS A 306 8.18 0.31 2.50
N ASN A 307 7.89 1.01 1.41
CA ASN A 307 8.87 1.48 0.44
C ASN A 307 9.31 2.92 0.77
N PRO A 308 10.62 3.19 0.99
CA PRO A 308 11.13 4.51 1.33
C PRO A 308 10.90 5.54 0.22
N PHE A 309 10.92 5.13 -1.05
CA PHE A 309 10.67 6.02 -2.19
C PHE A 309 9.23 6.54 -2.22
N VAL A 310 8.27 5.71 -1.80
CA VAL A 310 6.86 6.12 -1.70
C VAL A 310 6.64 7.01 -0.48
N VAL A 311 7.27 6.69 0.67
CA VAL A 311 7.18 7.47 1.91
C VAL A 311 7.59 8.92 1.71
N GLY A 312 8.72 9.17 1.03
CA GLY A 312 9.28 10.51 0.79
C GLY A 312 8.72 11.23 -0.45
N SER A 313 7.84 10.59 -1.24
CA SER A 313 7.48 11.09 -2.58
C SER A 313 6.63 12.37 -2.59
N VAL A 314 5.89 12.68 -1.52
CA VAL A 314 4.99 13.84 -1.45
C VAL A 314 5.22 14.63 -0.17
N PRO A 315 5.83 15.84 -0.25
CA PRO A 315 6.13 16.65 0.94
C PRO A 315 4.87 17.03 1.74
N GLN A 316 3.80 17.41 1.04
CA GLN A 316 2.53 17.83 1.64
C GLN A 316 1.60 16.64 1.90
N SER A 317 2.06 15.68 2.69
CA SER A 317 1.31 14.50 3.11
C SER A 317 1.40 14.30 4.62
N SER A 318 0.48 13.55 5.23
CA SER A 318 0.66 13.00 6.57
C SER A 318 1.22 11.60 6.47
N VAL A 319 2.37 11.35 7.06
CA VAL A 319 3.00 10.02 7.11
C VAL A 319 2.95 9.51 8.55
N PHE A 320 2.28 8.40 8.78
CA PHE A 320 2.22 7.74 10.09
C PHE A 320 3.06 6.47 10.07
N VAL A 321 3.97 6.38 11.03
CA VAL A 321 4.81 5.21 11.25
C VAL A 321 4.19 4.34 12.32
N LEU A 322 3.90 3.09 12.00
CA LEU A 322 3.46 2.08 12.94
C LEU A 322 4.70 1.39 13.52
N ARG A 323 5.03 1.70 14.79
CA ARG A 323 6.24 1.21 15.48
C ARG A 323 5.88 0.29 16.63
N TYR A 324 6.69 -0.76 16.82
CA TYR A 324 6.63 -1.57 18.02
C TYR A 324 7.26 -0.82 19.19
N ASN A 325 6.53 -0.71 20.29
CA ASN A 325 7.02 -0.19 21.57
C ASN A 325 7.74 -1.28 22.38
N ASN A 326 8.19 -0.92 23.59
CA ASN A 326 8.93 -1.84 24.49
C ASN A 326 8.12 -3.08 24.88
N ASP A 327 6.79 -2.98 24.89
CA ASP A 327 5.88 -4.10 25.18
C ASP A 327 5.56 -4.95 23.94
N ARG A 328 6.27 -4.71 22.83
CA ARG A 328 6.04 -5.36 21.53
C ARG A 328 4.62 -5.12 21.00
N LYS A 329 4.04 -3.98 21.34
CA LYS A 329 2.78 -3.47 20.83
C LYS A 329 3.04 -2.37 19.83
N VAL A 330 2.04 -2.06 18.99
CA VAL A 330 2.15 -1.06 17.94
C VAL A 330 1.48 0.24 18.38
N ASP A 331 2.23 1.30 18.29
CA ASP A 331 1.78 2.69 18.41
C ASP A 331 1.95 3.40 17.06
N SER A 332 1.21 4.48 16.85
CA SER A 332 1.36 5.33 15.66
C SER A 332 2.12 6.61 16.00
N VAL A 333 3.05 6.98 15.14
CA VAL A 333 3.83 8.21 15.26
C VAL A 333 3.73 9.00 13.96
N LEU A 334 3.35 10.28 14.03
CA LEU A 334 3.38 11.17 12.88
C LEU A 334 4.84 11.52 12.55
N LEU A 335 5.24 11.31 11.31
CA LEU A 335 6.58 11.61 10.85
C LEU A 335 6.72 13.10 10.52
N GLU A 336 7.71 13.76 11.10
CA GLU A 336 8.01 15.15 10.82
C GLU A 336 8.52 15.35 9.38
N GLN A 337 8.37 16.57 8.85
CA GLN A 337 8.77 16.86 7.46
C GLN A 337 10.27 16.67 7.20
N VAL A 338 11.11 16.97 8.18
CA VAL A 338 12.57 16.78 8.09
C VAL A 338 12.93 15.33 7.80
N ASN A 339 12.26 14.40 8.46
CA ASN A 339 12.51 12.96 8.29
C ASN A 339 11.92 12.41 6.96
N LYS A 340 10.95 13.12 6.36
CA LYS A 340 10.43 12.77 5.02
C LYS A 340 11.37 13.18 3.90
N ALA A 341 12.16 14.22 4.10
CA ALA A 341 13.15 14.71 3.13
C ALA A 341 14.46 13.91 3.15
N GLY A 342 14.58 12.93 4.03
CA GLY A 342 15.74 12.07 4.12
C GLY A 342 15.96 11.21 2.88
N THR A 343 17.17 10.73 2.71
CA THR A 343 17.50 9.73 1.68
C THR A 343 16.73 8.42 1.93
N ALA A 344 16.62 7.59 0.91
CA ALA A 344 15.98 6.27 1.05
C ALA A 344 16.64 5.44 2.18
N ASP A 345 17.95 5.56 2.37
CA ASP A 345 18.73 4.92 3.43
C ASP A 345 18.32 5.43 4.82
N GLU A 346 18.22 6.74 4.99
CA GLU A 346 17.77 7.35 6.25
C GLU A 346 16.34 6.95 6.59
N ILE A 347 15.44 6.95 5.60
CA ILE A 347 14.04 6.49 5.81
C ILE A 347 14.03 5.00 6.22
N LEU A 348 14.85 4.16 5.60
CA LEU A 348 14.94 2.74 5.96
C LEU A 348 15.44 2.54 7.39
N ARG A 349 16.45 3.28 7.82
CA ARG A 349 17.04 3.16 9.16
C ARG A 349 16.13 3.79 10.22
N GLU A 350 15.79 5.06 10.08
CA GLU A 350 15.15 5.85 11.13
C GLU A 350 13.63 5.64 11.19
N VAL A 351 13.00 5.47 10.02
CA VAL A 351 11.55 5.36 9.92
C VAL A 351 11.11 3.89 9.94
N LEU A 352 11.76 3.03 9.16
CA LEU A 352 11.39 1.61 9.04
C LEU A 352 12.15 0.70 10.02
N GLY A 353 13.12 1.25 10.76
CA GLY A 353 13.81 0.54 11.83
C GLY A 353 14.80 -0.54 11.34
N LEU A 354 15.33 -0.41 10.11
CA LEU A 354 16.41 -1.27 9.67
C LEU A 354 17.70 -0.93 10.42
N HIS A 355 18.32 -1.92 11.02
CA HIS A 355 19.61 -1.72 11.73
C HIS A 355 20.76 -1.36 10.76
N SER A 356 20.71 -1.86 9.54
CA SER A 356 21.70 -1.57 8.50
C SER A 356 21.10 -1.82 7.11
N THR A 357 21.41 -0.96 6.17
CA THR A 357 21.12 -1.13 4.74
C THR A 357 22.28 -1.81 4.00
N THR A 358 23.40 -2.01 4.69
CA THR A 358 24.55 -2.73 4.19
C THR A 358 24.25 -4.23 4.10
N ALA A 359 24.73 -4.90 3.05
CA ALA A 359 24.56 -6.33 2.91
C ALA A 359 25.10 -7.08 4.14
N ILE A 360 24.39 -8.10 4.61
CA ILE A 360 24.69 -8.81 5.87
C ILE A 360 26.16 -9.28 5.90
N TRP A 361 26.64 -9.85 4.80
CA TRP A 361 28.04 -10.33 4.70
C TRP A 361 29.07 -9.20 4.82
N VAL A 362 28.72 -7.99 4.33
CA VAL A 362 29.56 -6.77 4.48
C VAL A 362 29.56 -6.32 5.92
N ALA A 363 28.38 -6.24 6.55
CA ALA A 363 28.26 -5.86 7.96
C ALA A 363 29.05 -6.82 8.88
N ASP A 364 28.97 -8.12 8.65
CA ASP A 364 29.73 -9.13 9.38
C ASP A 364 31.25 -8.96 9.18
N ARG A 365 31.67 -8.61 7.97
CA ARG A 365 33.07 -8.39 7.65
C ARG A 365 33.61 -7.10 8.29
N LEU A 366 32.83 -6.02 8.21
CA LEU A 366 33.14 -4.76 8.88
C LEU A 366 33.23 -4.94 10.39
N LYS A 367 32.32 -5.68 11.00
CA LYS A 367 32.35 -6.00 12.43
C LYS A 367 33.64 -6.69 12.82
N LYS A 368 34.09 -7.71 12.08
CA LYS A 368 35.35 -8.41 12.32
C LYS A 368 36.57 -7.49 12.20
N ILE A 369 36.53 -6.55 11.26
CA ILE A 369 37.57 -5.54 11.08
C ILE A 369 37.56 -4.58 12.26
N ILE A 370 36.39 -4.04 12.64
CA ILE A 370 36.22 -3.17 13.82
C ILE A 370 36.75 -3.85 15.09
N ASP A 371 36.36 -5.12 15.32
CA ASP A 371 36.79 -5.88 16.51
C ASP A 371 38.32 -6.05 16.56
N ARG A 372 38.99 -6.21 15.41
CA ARG A 372 40.44 -6.34 15.30
C ARG A 372 41.16 -5.02 15.57
N TYR A 373 40.69 -3.94 14.96
CA TYR A 373 41.33 -2.63 15.06
C TYR A 373 40.98 -1.86 16.34
N SER A 374 39.93 -2.24 17.08
CA SER A 374 39.57 -1.64 18.36
C SER A 374 40.38 -2.17 19.57
N GLN A 375 41.30 -3.13 19.35
CA GLN A 375 42.17 -3.70 20.39
C GLN A 375 43.52 -2.95 20.55
N GLY A 376 43.78 -1.91 19.77
CA GLY A 376 45.05 -1.17 19.76
C GLY A 376 44.88 0.34 19.70
N GLU A 377 45.96 1.07 19.99
CA GLU A 377 45.96 2.56 19.86
C GLU A 377 45.80 2.96 18.39
N LEU A 378 44.90 3.89 18.13
CA LEU A 378 44.69 4.45 16.78
C LEU A 378 45.82 5.43 16.46
N ASN A 379 46.75 5.00 15.59
CA ASN A 379 47.80 5.84 15.03
C ASN A 379 47.71 5.90 13.51
N GLN A 380 48.49 6.77 12.89
CA GLN A 380 48.47 7.00 11.44
C GLN A 380 48.74 5.71 10.60
N ASN A 381 49.59 4.81 11.13
CA ASN A 381 49.88 3.54 10.46
C ASN A 381 48.68 2.59 10.49
N VAL A 382 48.00 2.52 11.62
CA VAL A 382 46.78 1.73 11.80
C VAL A 382 45.67 2.22 10.87
N LEU A 383 45.49 3.54 10.75
CA LEU A 383 44.53 4.16 9.83
C LEU A 383 44.83 3.83 8.36
N ASN A 384 46.10 3.89 7.98
CA ASN A 384 46.51 3.53 6.62
C ASN A 384 46.29 2.05 6.34
N SER A 385 46.58 1.18 7.29
CA SER A 385 46.38 -0.27 7.16
C SER A 385 44.87 -0.61 7.06
N LEU A 386 44.05 0.02 7.85
CA LEU A 386 42.57 -0.13 7.80
C LEU A 386 42.01 0.30 6.43
N ARG A 387 42.49 1.46 5.93
CA ARG A 387 42.06 1.97 4.61
C ARG A 387 42.46 1.02 3.49
N GLU A 388 43.68 0.51 3.52
CA GLU A 388 44.17 -0.42 2.50
C GLU A 388 43.44 -1.77 2.59
N GLU A 389 43.16 -2.31 3.80
CA GLU A 389 42.38 -3.53 3.95
C GLU A 389 40.96 -3.38 3.40
N LEU A 390 40.27 -2.26 3.71
CA LEU A 390 38.94 -1.97 3.19
C LEU A 390 38.96 -1.76 1.65
N ARG A 391 40.00 -1.14 1.13
CA ARG A 391 40.17 -0.94 -0.31
C ARG A 391 40.35 -2.26 -1.08
N GLN A 392 41.16 -3.17 -0.55
CA GLN A 392 41.42 -4.48 -1.16
C GLN A 392 40.15 -5.35 -1.26
N ILE A 393 39.20 -5.14 -0.38
CA ILE A 393 37.94 -5.85 -0.40
C ILE A 393 36.77 -5.04 -1.01
N GLY A 394 37.09 -3.88 -1.64
CA GLY A 394 36.08 -3.04 -2.31
C GLY A 394 35.17 -2.27 -1.38
N LEU A 395 35.50 -2.10 -0.10
CA LEU A 395 34.69 -1.45 0.93
C LEU A 395 35.28 -0.09 1.38
N GLU A 396 36.11 0.56 0.57
CA GLU A 396 36.75 1.85 0.89
C GLU A 396 35.71 2.94 1.30
N GLN A 397 34.52 2.90 0.73
CA GLN A 397 33.43 3.82 1.07
C GLN A 397 32.97 3.73 2.54
N HIS A 398 33.21 2.64 3.22
CA HIS A 398 32.86 2.42 4.62
C HIS A 398 33.95 2.84 5.62
N VAL A 399 35.06 3.40 5.16
CA VAL A 399 36.16 3.86 6.03
C VAL A 399 35.67 4.85 7.10
N PRO A 400 34.88 5.91 6.79
CA PRO A 400 34.45 6.87 7.82
C PRO A 400 33.58 6.21 8.91
N GLU A 401 32.62 5.38 8.50
CA GLU A 401 31.72 4.67 9.41
C GLU A 401 32.49 3.65 10.29
N THR A 402 33.43 2.93 9.69
CA THR A 402 34.27 1.96 10.40
C THR A 402 35.16 2.64 11.42
N LEU A 403 35.74 3.79 11.11
CA LEU A 403 36.54 4.60 12.05
C LEU A 403 35.72 5.11 13.21
N ALA A 404 34.54 5.67 12.95
CA ALA A 404 33.64 6.13 14.00
C ALA A 404 33.33 5.00 15.00
N ASN A 405 32.95 3.83 14.49
CA ASN A 405 32.63 2.65 15.32
C ASN A 405 33.86 2.12 16.12
N ILE A 406 35.08 2.23 15.58
CA ILE A 406 36.31 1.85 16.30
C ILE A 406 36.55 2.83 17.47
N ILE A 407 36.42 4.16 17.20
CA ILE A 407 36.59 5.19 18.24
C ILE A 407 35.57 5.02 19.35
N ASP A 408 34.29 4.84 19.02
CA ASP A 408 33.26 4.64 20.03
C ASP A 408 33.50 3.39 20.88
N LYS A 409 34.05 2.34 20.30
CA LYS A 409 34.33 1.09 21.02
C LYS A 409 35.59 1.19 21.90
N THR A 410 36.62 1.94 21.49
CA THR A 410 37.80 2.21 22.32
C THR A 410 37.48 3.12 23.48
N THR A 411 36.68 4.19 23.28
CA THR A 411 36.26 5.09 24.36
C THR A 411 35.37 4.43 25.40
N ASN A 412 34.51 3.48 25.02
CA ASN A 412 33.65 2.72 25.94
C ASN A 412 34.43 1.65 26.74
N ASN A 413 35.54 1.11 26.22
CA ASN A 413 36.40 0.16 26.94
C ASN A 413 37.31 0.84 27.97
N ASP A 414 37.63 2.14 27.79
CA ASP A 414 38.44 2.91 28.78
C ASP A 414 37.60 3.43 29.97
N SER A 415 36.26 3.26 29.93
CA SER A 415 35.31 3.70 30.95
C SER A 415 34.81 2.56 31.87
N THR A 416 35.31 1.36 31.69
CA THR A 416 35.03 0.17 32.54
C THR A 416 36.29 -0.31 33.23
#